data_3a4e51a79f6fb4fabfae925497d17929
#
_entry.id   3a4e51a79f6fb4fabfae925497d17929
#
_cell.length_a   1.000
_cell.length_b   1.000
_cell.length_c   1.000
_cell.angle_alpha   90.00
_cell.angle_beta   90.00
_cell.angle_gamma   90.00
#
_symmetry.space_group_name_H-M   'P 1'
#
loop_
_entity.id
_entity.type
_entity.pdbx_description
1 polymer ?
#
loop_
_entity_poly.entity_id
_entity_poly.type
_entity_poly.pdbx_seq_one_letter_code
_entity_poly.pdbx_strand_id
1 'polypeptide(L)'
;LVFFTRSLYDLITGLLDQWIKRFSCGEMQYDPKTNSKLRVFHAWGAKEQPGLYRIICEHHGKRPGTVQNTNERQPNRGLIDLSKRLLEEITIEPMFDAILIDEGQDLVAEDDLKYQDKQAIYWLAYQSLRPADSEHPEQKRLIWAYDEAQSLDSLKIPTAPELFGIDTNLNKAVTGSYKGGIKKSEIMRRCYRTPGQILTSAHAIGMGLLRPEGMLTGLTNQKAWKEIGYEVVGDSKFISGRQITLRRPPENSPNPISEIWGKPVLEFETYGSRQEEMKALAEKIMHNIVHDGLNPSRDILVVILGSTYEAMELETQIAGFLMEYDIDVYIPTALKLNDLVPQYPNHDPDKFWHEGGVTVSRITRAKGHEADMVYVVGFDNVARNENDVNFRNQLFVALTRARGWANLSGVGSYPMYEEMRKVIASGESFTFTYKRPPKRDIGDSE
;
A
#
# COMPACT_ATOMS: atom_id res chain seq x y z
N LEU A 1 2.30 -3.91 17.08
CA LEU A 1 2.07 -3.48 15.70
C LEU A 1 2.64 -4.53 14.75
N VAL A 2 1.87 -4.94 13.75
CA VAL A 2 2.22 -5.99 12.77
C VAL A 2 2.02 -5.44 11.37
N PHE A 3 2.96 -5.72 10.45
CA PHE A 3 2.88 -5.37 9.03
C PHE A 3 3.63 -6.41 8.20
N PHE A 4 3.45 -6.38 6.87
CA PHE A 4 4.04 -7.40 5.99
C PHE A 4 5.29 -6.92 5.23
N THR A 5 5.37 -5.65 4.84
CA THR A 5 6.49 -5.11 4.06
C THR A 5 7.70 -4.84 4.97
N ARG A 6 8.79 -5.63 4.83
CA ARG A 6 9.96 -5.58 5.73
C ARG A 6 10.62 -4.21 5.86
N SER A 7 10.75 -3.50 4.76
CA SER A 7 11.39 -2.18 4.72
C SER A 7 10.64 -1.09 5.50
N LEU A 8 9.40 -1.36 5.98
CA LEU A 8 8.67 -0.47 6.88
C LEU A 8 9.15 -0.54 8.33
N TYR A 9 9.96 -1.54 8.70
CA TYR A 9 10.36 -1.74 10.09
C TYR A 9 11.11 -0.52 10.64
N ASP A 10 12.15 -0.07 9.95
CA ASP A 10 12.94 1.10 10.36
C ASP A 10 12.11 2.39 10.32
N LEU A 11 11.25 2.55 9.31
CA LEU A 11 10.35 3.70 9.21
C LEU A 11 9.40 3.77 10.41
N ILE A 12 8.72 2.66 10.71
CA ILE A 12 7.73 2.60 11.80
C ILE A 12 8.40 2.78 13.16
N THR A 13 9.53 2.12 13.40
CA THR A 13 10.25 2.25 14.67
C THR A 13 10.80 3.65 14.88
N GLY A 14 11.29 4.30 13.81
CA GLY A 14 11.73 5.68 13.83
C GLY A 14 10.58 6.67 14.10
N LEU A 15 9.43 6.48 13.46
CA LEU A 15 8.24 7.29 13.71
C LEU A 15 7.73 7.12 15.16
N LEU A 16 7.71 5.90 15.69
CA LEU A 16 7.32 5.65 17.07
C LEU A 16 8.27 6.36 18.05
N ASP A 17 9.58 6.32 17.82
CA ASP A 17 10.55 7.04 18.66
C ASP A 17 10.31 8.55 18.61
N GLN A 18 10.12 9.13 17.42
CA GLN A 18 9.82 10.55 17.25
C GLN A 18 8.54 10.97 17.99
N TRP A 19 7.46 10.20 17.82
CA TRP A 19 6.19 10.51 18.46
C TRP A 19 6.25 10.36 19.98
N ILE A 20 6.89 9.30 20.48
CA ILE A 20 7.04 9.08 21.92
C ILE A 20 7.86 10.20 22.53
N LYS A 21 8.99 10.59 21.91
CA LYS A 21 9.78 11.74 22.35
C LYS A 21 8.97 13.03 22.37
N ARG A 22 8.20 13.27 21.30
CA ARG A 22 7.37 14.49 21.18
C ARG A 22 6.32 14.57 22.28
N PHE A 23 5.58 13.48 22.53
CA PHE A 23 4.49 13.47 23.51
C PHE A 23 4.98 13.35 24.96
N SER A 24 6.15 12.81 25.20
CA SER A 24 6.79 12.78 26.52
C SER A 24 7.69 13.99 26.80
N CYS A 25 7.66 15.02 25.94
CA CYS A 25 8.58 16.17 26.06
C CYS A 25 10.07 15.78 26.13
N GLY A 26 10.44 14.67 25.48
CA GLY A 26 11.82 14.14 25.47
C GLY A 26 12.17 13.18 26.60
N GLU A 27 11.26 12.96 27.55
CA GLU A 27 11.52 12.07 28.70
C GLU A 27 11.56 10.59 28.35
N MET A 28 10.89 10.16 27.26
CA MET A 28 10.83 8.76 26.85
C MET A 28 11.38 8.58 25.44
N GLN A 29 12.01 7.45 25.22
CA GLN A 29 12.49 6.98 23.91
C GLN A 29 11.90 5.61 23.61
N TYR A 30 11.72 5.34 22.33
CA TYR A 30 11.35 4.02 21.87
C TYR A 30 12.58 3.28 21.33
N ASP A 31 12.90 2.17 21.96
CA ASP A 31 13.91 1.23 21.47
C ASP A 31 13.22 -0.14 21.30
N PRO A 32 13.09 -0.66 20.06
CA PRO A 32 12.43 -1.93 19.79
C PRO A 32 13.13 -3.13 20.44
N LYS A 33 14.41 -3.02 20.79
CA LYS A 33 15.19 -4.10 21.43
C LYS A 33 14.92 -4.22 22.93
N THR A 34 14.64 -3.11 23.59
CA THR A 34 14.44 -3.06 25.04
C THR A 34 12.99 -2.89 25.45
N ASN A 35 12.12 -2.38 24.56
CA ASN A 35 10.71 -2.18 24.88
C ASN A 35 9.91 -3.49 24.81
N SER A 36 9.53 -4.01 25.98
CA SER A 36 8.75 -5.25 26.08
C SER A 36 7.23 -5.04 25.93
N LYS A 37 6.75 -3.80 26.09
CA LYS A 37 5.31 -3.47 26.10
C LYS A 37 4.76 -3.12 24.74
N LEU A 38 5.49 -2.29 23.96
CA LEU A 38 5.15 -1.92 22.59
C LEU A 38 6.14 -2.59 21.64
N ARG A 39 5.69 -3.59 20.91
CA ARG A 39 6.53 -4.36 19.99
C ARG A 39 6.10 -4.16 18.55
N VAL A 40 7.08 -4.02 17.67
CA VAL A 40 6.89 -3.90 16.22
C VAL A 40 7.35 -5.20 15.57
N PHE A 41 6.48 -5.82 14.78
CA PHE A 41 6.72 -7.11 14.17
C PHE A 41 6.47 -7.08 12.67
N HIS A 42 7.36 -7.70 11.93
CA HIS A 42 7.00 -8.23 10.63
C HIS A 42 6.00 -9.39 10.81
N ALA A 43 5.02 -9.56 9.92
CA ALA A 43 4.03 -10.63 10.08
C ALA A 43 4.67 -12.03 10.15
N TRP A 44 5.69 -12.29 9.32
CA TRP A 44 6.42 -13.57 9.32
C TRP A 44 7.57 -13.60 10.34
N GLY A 45 8.48 -12.63 10.22
CA GLY A 45 9.76 -12.58 10.90
C GLY A 45 10.90 -13.20 10.10
N ALA A 46 12.13 -12.87 10.53
CA ALA A 46 13.37 -13.40 9.96
C ALA A 46 14.36 -13.71 11.09
N LYS A 47 15.58 -14.15 10.73
CA LYS A 47 16.60 -14.54 11.74
C LYS A 47 16.91 -13.41 12.73
N GLU A 48 16.98 -12.19 12.24
CA GLU A 48 17.36 -11.00 13.03
C GLU A 48 16.21 -10.00 13.21
N GLN A 49 15.07 -10.22 12.52
CA GLN A 49 13.90 -9.38 12.64
C GLN A 49 12.76 -10.13 13.35
N PRO A 50 12.21 -9.58 14.44
CA PRO A 50 11.10 -10.20 15.15
C PRO A 50 9.86 -10.27 14.27
N GLY A 51 9.09 -11.34 14.39
CA GLY A 51 7.88 -11.57 13.62
C GLY A 51 6.77 -12.22 14.42
N LEU A 52 5.53 -11.84 14.12
CA LEU A 52 4.36 -12.38 14.82
C LEU A 52 4.29 -13.91 14.74
N TYR A 53 4.28 -14.46 13.52
CA TYR A 53 4.24 -15.91 13.29
C TYR A 53 5.39 -16.63 14.01
N ARG A 54 6.61 -16.12 13.85
CA ARG A 54 7.81 -16.71 14.45
C ARG A 54 7.73 -16.74 15.97
N ILE A 55 7.35 -15.66 16.61
CA ILE A 55 7.27 -15.57 18.08
C ILE A 55 6.17 -16.50 18.62
N ILE A 56 5.04 -16.60 17.91
CA ILE A 56 4.00 -17.57 18.31
C ILE A 56 4.53 -18.99 18.21
N CYS A 57 5.22 -19.37 17.13
CA CYS A 57 5.86 -20.70 17.03
C CYS A 57 6.83 -20.95 18.18
N GLU A 58 7.75 -20.04 18.43
CA GLU A 58 8.78 -20.16 19.48
C GLU A 58 8.16 -20.28 20.88
N HIS A 59 7.10 -19.52 21.17
CA HIS A 59 6.36 -19.59 22.43
C HIS A 59 5.76 -20.98 22.68
N HIS A 60 5.31 -21.65 21.62
CA HIS A 60 4.74 -23.00 21.70
C HIS A 60 5.77 -24.11 21.46
N GLY A 61 7.08 -23.80 21.52
CA GLY A 61 8.14 -24.78 21.30
C GLY A 61 8.20 -25.35 19.88
N LYS A 62 7.61 -24.64 18.89
CA LYS A 62 7.61 -25.05 17.48
C LYS A 62 8.72 -24.34 16.72
N ARG A 63 9.33 -25.03 15.75
CA ARG A 63 10.28 -24.41 14.84
C ARG A 63 9.53 -23.56 13.80
N PRO A 64 9.83 -22.26 13.68
CA PRO A 64 9.19 -21.42 12.66
C PRO A 64 9.48 -21.92 11.25
N GLY A 65 8.45 -22.01 10.43
CA GLY A 65 8.59 -22.34 9.01
C GLY A 65 9.19 -21.17 8.20
N THR A 66 9.89 -21.53 7.14
CA THR A 66 10.54 -20.58 6.19
C THR A 66 9.93 -20.76 4.80
N VAL A 67 10.35 -19.95 3.84
CA VAL A 67 9.94 -20.07 2.43
C VAL A 67 10.22 -21.45 1.83
N GLN A 68 11.15 -22.21 2.39
CA GLN A 68 11.45 -23.57 1.97
C GLN A 68 10.46 -24.63 2.50
N ASN A 69 9.62 -24.26 3.46
CA ASN A 69 8.66 -25.16 4.10
C ASN A 69 7.24 -25.00 3.52
N THR A 70 7.06 -24.18 2.50
CA THR A 70 5.79 -23.98 1.79
C THR A 70 6.00 -24.16 0.29
N ASN A 71 4.94 -24.54 -0.43
CA ASN A 71 4.92 -24.63 -1.89
C ASN A 71 4.46 -23.31 -2.55
N GLU A 72 4.02 -22.36 -1.74
CA GLU A 72 3.54 -21.07 -2.21
C GLU A 72 4.73 -20.21 -2.68
N ARG A 73 4.61 -19.63 -3.88
CA ARG A 73 5.66 -18.79 -4.48
C ARG A 73 5.66 -17.35 -3.96
N GLN A 74 4.48 -16.84 -3.63
CA GLN A 74 4.32 -15.50 -3.09
C GLN A 74 4.55 -15.53 -1.58
N PRO A 75 5.39 -14.63 -1.01
CA PRO A 75 5.73 -14.66 0.41
C PRO A 75 4.53 -14.50 1.35
N ASN A 76 3.54 -13.67 1.00
CA ASN A 76 2.30 -13.53 1.78
C ASN A 76 1.50 -14.83 1.83
N ARG A 77 1.31 -15.49 0.68
CA ARG A 77 0.64 -16.78 0.60
C ARG A 77 1.40 -17.86 1.38
N GLY A 78 2.74 -17.87 1.28
CA GLY A 78 3.59 -18.78 2.06
C GLY A 78 3.42 -18.62 3.57
N LEU A 79 3.36 -17.40 4.06
CA LEU A 79 3.08 -17.12 5.47
C LEU A 79 1.69 -17.59 5.88
N ILE A 80 0.69 -17.36 5.04
CA ILE A 80 -0.70 -17.78 5.32
C ILE A 80 -0.82 -19.30 5.36
N ASP A 81 -0.19 -20.01 4.41
CA ASP A 81 -0.12 -21.49 4.42
C ASP A 81 0.52 -22.04 5.70
N LEU A 82 1.66 -21.49 6.09
CA LEU A 82 2.34 -21.90 7.33
C LEU A 82 1.54 -21.56 8.60
N SER A 83 0.83 -20.44 8.60
CA SER A 83 -0.07 -20.07 9.71
C SER A 83 -1.26 -21.00 9.81
N LYS A 84 -1.84 -21.40 8.67
CA LYS A 84 -2.91 -22.41 8.61
C LYS A 84 -2.45 -23.74 9.21
N ARG A 85 -1.28 -24.25 8.79
CA ARG A 85 -0.71 -25.49 9.31
C ARG A 85 -0.44 -25.42 10.82
N LEU A 86 0.06 -24.29 11.31
CA LEU A 86 0.27 -24.11 12.75
C LEU A 86 -1.04 -24.20 13.53
N LEU A 87 -2.11 -23.57 13.03
CA LEU A 87 -3.44 -23.61 13.62
C LEU A 87 -4.08 -25.02 13.59
N GLU A 88 -3.73 -25.84 12.59
CA GLU A 88 -4.15 -27.25 12.50
C GLU A 88 -3.39 -28.14 13.47
N GLU A 89 -2.16 -27.77 13.81
CA GLU A 89 -1.26 -28.60 14.63
C GLU A 89 -1.41 -28.33 16.14
N ILE A 90 -1.66 -27.09 16.54
CA ILE A 90 -1.66 -26.69 17.96
C ILE A 90 -2.81 -25.72 18.30
N THR A 91 -3.18 -25.73 19.59
CA THR A 91 -4.00 -24.66 20.18
C THR A 91 -3.12 -23.49 20.55
N ILE A 92 -3.49 -22.28 20.13
CA ILE A 92 -2.72 -21.05 20.39
C ILE A 92 -3.07 -20.50 21.78
N GLU A 93 -2.08 -20.34 22.63
CA GLU A 93 -2.24 -19.70 23.94
C GLU A 93 -2.20 -18.17 23.82
N PRO A 94 -3.03 -17.45 24.63
CA PRO A 94 -3.02 -15.98 24.64
C PRO A 94 -1.71 -15.41 25.21
N MET A 95 -1.04 -14.56 24.45
CA MET A 95 0.25 -13.96 24.82
C MET A 95 0.30 -12.43 24.67
N PHE A 96 -0.63 -11.82 23.94
CA PHE A 96 -0.67 -10.37 23.71
C PHE A 96 -1.95 -9.74 24.31
N ASP A 97 -1.86 -8.48 24.73
CA ASP A 97 -3.01 -7.73 25.23
C ASP A 97 -3.77 -6.99 24.12
N ALA A 98 -3.05 -6.58 23.06
CA ALA A 98 -3.60 -5.95 21.87
C ALA A 98 -2.70 -6.20 20.66
N ILE A 99 -3.29 -6.34 19.48
CA ILE A 99 -2.58 -6.41 18.20
C ILE A 99 -3.20 -5.39 17.25
N LEU A 100 -2.34 -4.60 16.58
CA LEU A 100 -2.70 -3.75 15.46
C LEU A 100 -2.01 -4.29 14.22
N ILE A 101 -2.78 -4.61 13.18
CA ILE A 101 -2.29 -5.02 11.87
C ILE A 101 -2.44 -3.84 10.92
N ASP A 102 -1.34 -3.40 10.32
CA ASP A 102 -1.33 -2.39 9.27
C ASP A 102 -1.14 -3.03 7.90
N GLU A 103 -1.62 -2.37 6.84
CA GLU A 103 -1.64 -2.92 5.48
C GLU A 103 -2.29 -4.31 5.40
N GLY A 104 -3.40 -4.47 6.11
CA GLY A 104 -4.04 -5.76 6.34
C GLY A 104 -4.50 -6.49 5.07
N GLN A 105 -4.69 -5.79 3.94
CA GLN A 105 -5.01 -6.40 2.65
C GLN A 105 -3.87 -7.30 2.12
N ASP A 106 -2.64 -7.13 2.59
CA ASP A 106 -1.51 -8.00 2.19
C ASP A 106 -1.53 -9.37 2.89
N LEU A 107 -2.35 -9.52 3.91
CA LEU A 107 -2.44 -10.71 4.76
C LEU A 107 -3.74 -11.50 4.56
N VAL A 108 -4.46 -11.26 3.46
CA VAL A 108 -5.61 -12.04 3.02
C VAL A 108 -5.26 -12.87 1.80
N ALA A 109 -5.80 -14.08 1.74
CA ALA A 109 -5.63 -14.99 0.61
C ALA A 109 -6.97 -15.54 0.14
N GLU A 110 -6.92 -16.25 -1.00
CA GLU A 110 -8.05 -16.96 -1.55
C GLU A 110 -8.50 -18.12 -0.65
N ASP A 111 -9.66 -18.68 -0.92
CA ASP A 111 -10.34 -19.64 -0.03
C ASP A 111 -9.55 -20.94 0.22
N ASP A 112 -8.65 -21.32 -0.70
CA ASP A 112 -7.79 -22.52 -0.57
C ASP A 112 -6.80 -22.44 0.62
N LEU A 113 -6.41 -21.22 1.01
CA LEU A 113 -5.49 -20.98 2.12
C LEU A 113 -6.19 -20.58 3.43
N LYS A 114 -7.51 -20.53 3.47
CA LYS A 114 -8.25 -20.29 4.72
C LYS A 114 -8.09 -21.46 5.70
N TYR A 115 -8.01 -21.14 6.97
CA TYR A 115 -8.20 -22.08 8.06
C TYR A 115 -9.70 -22.23 8.34
N GLN A 116 -10.29 -23.34 7.93
CA GLN A 116 -11.75 -23.51 7.89
C GLN A 116 -12.37 -22.41 6.98
N ASP A 117 -13.12 -21.47 7.53
CA ASP A 117 -13.73 -20.32 6.86
C ASP A 117 -13.05 -19.00 7.19
N LYS A 118 -11.88 -19.01 7.89
CA LYS A 118 -11.21 -17.85 8.45
C LYS A 118 -9.87 -17.56 7.77
N GLN A 119 -9.51 -16.29 7.65
CA GLN A 119 -8.17 -15.91 7.21
C GLN A 119 -7.12 -16.30 8.26
N ALA A 120 -6.19 -17.18 7.88
CA ALA A 120 -5.33 -17.87 8.84
C ALA A 120 -4.48 -16.95 9.72
N ILE A 121 -3.86 -15.89 9.14
CA ILE A 121 -3.01 -14.96 9.92
C ILE A 121 -3.83 -14.11 10.90
N TYR A 122 -5.04 -13.69 10.50
CA TYR A 122 -5.93 -12.94 11.37
C TYR A 122 -6.49 -13.81 12.50
N TRP A 123 -6.79 -15.07 12.17
CA TRP A 123 -7.22 -16.03 13.19
C TRP A 123 -6.10 -16.36 14.16
N LEU A 124 -4.87 -16.53 13.67
CA LEU A 124 -3.67 -16.71 14.50
C LEU A 124 -3.45 -15.52 15.44
N ALA A 125 -3.53 -14.29 14.91
CA ALA A 125 -3.44 -13.07 15.71
C ALA A 125 -4.56 -12.99 16.76
N TYR A 126 -5.81 -13.27 16.37
CA TYR A 126 -6.95 -13.24 17.27
C TYR A 126 -6.83 -14.29 18.39
N GLN A 127 -6.40 -15.52 18.09
CA GLN A 127 -6.20 -16.56 19.10
C GLN A 127 -5.11 -16.20 20.11
N SER A 128 -4.03 -15.56 19.65
CA SER A 128 -2.92 -15.13 20.50
C SER A 128 -3.23 -13.95 21.44
N LEU A 129 -4.43 -13.36 21.35
CA LEU A 129 -4.87 -12.26 22.21
C LEU A 129 -5.54 -12.74 23.48
N ARG A 130 -5.24 -12.07 24.60
CA ARG A 130 -6.00 -12.20 25.85
C ARG A 130 -7.37 -11.54 25.69
N PRO A 131 -8.42 -12.10 26.32
CA PRO A 131 -9.70 -11.42 26.40
C PRO A 131 -9.56 -10.02 27.02
N ALA A 132 -10.32 -9.06 26.49
CA ALA A 132 -10.41 -7.73 27.08
C ALA A 132 -11.25 -7.73 28.36
N ASP A 133 -12.18 -8.67 28.43
CA ASP A 133 -13.09 -8.92 29.56
C ASP A 133 -13.18 -10.43 29.78
N SER A 134 -13.06 -10.87 31.03
CA SER A 134 -13.15 -12.28 31.40
C SER A 134 -14.55 -12.86 31.22
N GLU A 135 -15.59 -12.02 31.31
CA GLU A 135 -16.98 -12.45 31.12
C GLU A 135 -17.34 -12.56 29.63
N HIS A 136 -16.54 -11.93 28.76
CA HIS A 136 -16.70 -11.90 27.30
C HIS A 136 -15.41 -12.31 26.59
N PRO A 137 -15.02 -13.59 26.60
CA PRO A 137 -13.76 -14.06 26.06
C PRO A 137 -13.59 -13.85 24.55
N GLU A 138 -14.70 -13.65 23.83
CA GLU A 138 -14.69 -13.27 22.40
C GLU A 138 -14.30 -11.81 22.16
N GLN A 139 -14.33 -10.95 23.17
CA GLN A 139 -13.94 -9.56 23.06
C GLN A 139 -12.44 -9.42 23.26
N LYS A 140 -11.70 -9.31 22.15
CA LYS A 140 -10.25 -9.15 22.11
C LYS A 140 -9.88 -7.86 21.39
N ARG A 141 -8.69 -7.31 21.69
CA ARG A 141 -8.23 -6.03 21.12
C ARG A 141 -7.43 -6.28 19.84
N LEU A 142 -8.12 -6.72 18.79
CA LEU A 142 -7.59 -6.82 17.44
C LEU A 142 -8.07 -5.61 16.63
N ILE A 143 -7.11 -4.82 16.13
CA ILE A 143 -7.35 -3.66 15.28
C ILE A 143 -6.64 -3.94 13.96
N TRP A 144 -7.27 -3.61 12.84
CA TRP A 144 -6.62 -3.69 11.53
C TRP A 144 -6.96 -2.50 10.65
N ALA A 145 -5.97 -2.05 9.89
CA ALA A 145 -6.11 -1.02 8.87
C ALA A 145 -5.85 -1.63 7.50
N TYR A 146 -6.58 -1.19 6.49
CA TYR A 146 -6.39 -1.63 5.12
C TYR A 146 -6.84 -0.58 4.10
N ASP A 147 -6.31 -0.67 2.90
CA ASP A 147 -6.73 0.11 1.74
C ASP A 147 -6.96 -0.82 0.55
N GLU A 148 -8.20 -0.90 0.09
CA GLU A 148 -8.58 -1.77 -1.03
C GLU A 148 -7.86 -1.43 -2.34
N ALA A 149 -7.63 -0.14 -2.58
CA ALA A 149 -6.96 0.34 -3.79
C ALA A 149 -5.45 0.06 -3.77
N GLN A 150 -4.88 -0.28 -2.61
CA GLN A 150 -3.47 -0.65 -2.46
C GLN A 150 -3.23 -2.17 -2.46
N SER A 151 -4.24 -2.98 -2.72
CA SER A 151 -4.04 -4.42 -2.91
C SER A 151 -3.42 -4.71 -4.28
N LEU A 152 -2.28 -5.39 -4.30
CA LEU A 152 -1.54 -5.75 -5.52
C LEU A 152 -1.66 -7.24 -5.86
N ASP A 153 -1.97 -8.08 -4.88
CA ASP A 153 -1.93 -9.54 -5.02
C ASP A 153 -3.31 -10.20 -4.90
N SER A 154 -4.21 -9.65 -4.11
CA SER A 154 -5.57 -10.18 -3.90
C SER A 154 -6.61 -9.07 -4.02
N LEU A 155 -7.75 -9.38 -4.60
CA LEU A 155 -8.90 -8.46 -4.66
C LEU A 155 -9.86 -8.65 -3.48
N LYS A 156 -9.55 -9.54 -2.54
CA LYS A 156 -10.35 -9.74 -1.33
C LYS A 156 -10.13 -8.61 -0.33
N ILE A 157 -11.22 -8.15 0.25
CA ILE A 157 -11.24 -7.06 1.21
C ILE A 157 -11.31 -7.65 2.61
N PRO A 158 -10.44 -7.25 3.57
CA PRO A 158 -10.44 -7.78 4.91
C PRO A 158 -11.62 -7.28 5.76
N THR A 159 -12.84 -7.52 5.29
CA THR A 159 -14.06 -7.31 6.05
C THR A 159 -14.22 -8.36 7.15
N ALA A 160 -15.02 -8.08 8.17
CA ALA A 160 -15.21 -9.02 9.27
C ALA A 160 -15.67 -10.43 8.82
N PRO A 161 -16.64 -10.57 7.89
CA PRO A 161 -17.01 -11.88 7.36
C PRO A 161 -15.88 -12.58 6.59
N GLU A 162 -15.07 -11.84 5.81
CA GLU A 162 -13.93 -12.39 5.11
C GLU A 162 -12.84 -12.88 6.07
N LEU A 163 -12.60 -12.15 7.17
CA LEU A 163 -11.57 -12.48 8.15
C LEU A 163 -11.95 -13.63 9.07
N PHE A 164 -13.21 -13.63 9.54
CA PHE A 164 -13.68 -14.51 10.62
C PHE A 164 -14.80 -15.47 10.21
N GLY A 165 -15.12 -15.52 8.93
CA GLY A 165 -16.13 -16.43 8.39
C GLY A 165 -17.55 -16.08 8.86
N ILE A 166 -18.40 -17.09 8.94
CA ILE A 166 -19.84 -16.98 9.27
C ILE A 166 -20.14 -16.90 10.78
N ASP A 167 -19.14 -16.88 11.64
CA ASP A 167 -19.36 -16.79 13.09
C ASP A 167 -20.01 -15.45 13.46
N THR A 168 -21.32 -15.52 13.76
CA THR A 168 -22.12 -14.33 14.06
C THR A 168 -21.70 -13.62 15.34
N ASN A 169 -21.13 -14.30 16.31
CA ASN A 169 -20.67 -13.69 17.57
C ASN A 169 -19.37 -12.92 17.34
N LEU A 170 -18.42 -13.51 16.61
CA LEU A 170 -17.19 -12.82 16.22
C LEU A 170 -17.49 -11.63 15.31
N ASN A 171 -18.37 -11.77 14.33
CA ASN A 171 -18.74 -10.67 13.46
C ASN A 171 -19.39 -9.51 14.26
N LYS A 172 -20.26 -9.80 15.23
CA LYS A 172 -20.82 -8.78 16.13
C LYS A 172 -19.76 -8.15 17.05
N ALA A 173 -18.74 -8.91 17.48
CA ALA A 173 -17.66 -8.37 18.30
C ALA A 173 -16.85 -7.29 17.57
N VAL A 174 -16.69 -7.40 16.24
CA VAL A 174 -15.85 -6.49 15.42
C VAL A 174 -16.64 -5.51 14.55
N THR A 175 -17.95 -5.68 14.39
CA THR A 175 -18.82 -4.79 13.59
C THR A 175 -19.80 -4.00 14.47
N GLY A 176 -20.40 -2.95 13.90
CA GLY A 176 -21.41 -2.12 14.58
C GLY A 176 -20.79 -1.02 15.44
N SER A 177 -21.34 -0.79 16.61
CA SER A 177 -20.88 0.27 17.54
C SER A 177 -20.72 -0.26 18.95
N TYR A 178 -19.82 0.35 19.73
CA TYR A 178 -19.70 0.16 21.16
C TYR A 178 -20.84 0.85 21.90
N LYS A 179 -21.01 0.54 23.19
CA LYS A 179 -21.85 1.35 24.09
C LYS A 179 -21.40 2.82 24.03
N GLY A 180 -22.34 3.74 23.78
CA GLY A 180 -22.02 5.17 23.60
C GLY A 180 -21.91 5.61 22.14
N GLY A 181 -22.18 4.70 21.17
CA GLY A 181 -22.29 5.05 19.75
C GLY A 181 -20.98 5.17 18.98
N ILE A 182 -19.85 4.85 19.61
CA ILE A 182 -18.55 4.84 18.93
C ILE A 182 -18.52 3.66 17.96
N LYS A 183 -18.30 3.94 16.69
CA LYS A 183 -18.20 2.91 15.64
C LYS A 183 -16.98 2.02 15.85
N LYS A 184 -17.12 0.73 15.53
CA LYS A 184 -16.03 -0.24 15.53
C LYS A 184 -15.21 -0.20 14.22
N SER A 185 -15.75 0.47 13.20
CA SER A 185 -15.10 0.67 11.90
C SER A 185 -15.14 2.16 11.56
N GLU A 186 -14.01 2.69 11.11
CA GLU A 186 -13.89 4.09 10.69
C GLU A 186 -13.21 4.15 9.32
N ILE A 187 -13.69 5.02 8.45
CA ILE A 187 -13.11 5.27 7.13
C ILE A 187 -12.37 6.60 7.18
N MET A 188 -11.09 6.58 6.84
CA MET A 188 -10.26 7.78 6.79
C MET A 188 -10.62 8.61 5.56
N ARG A 189 -11.41 9.67 5.77
CA ARG A 189 -11.87 10.56 4.70
C ARG A 189 -10.79 11.52 4.23
N ARG A 190 -9.95 12.00 5.14
CA ARG A 190 -8.92 13.01 4.85
C ARG A 190 -7.61 12.36 4.47
N CYS A 191 -7.01 12.84 3.38
CA CYS A 191 -5.66 12.47 2.99
C CYS A 191 -4.72 13.66 3.21
N TYR A 192 -3.85 13.56 4.20
CA TYR A 192 -2.88 14.62 4.56
C TYR A 192 -1.58 14.51 3.76
N ARG A 193 -1.26 13.35 3.23
CA ARG A 193 0.00 13.07 2.55
C ARG A 193 -0.02 13.56 1.10
N THR A 194 -0.90 12.97 0.31
CA THR A 194 -0.91 13.15 -1.15
C THR A 194 -1.72 14.40 -1.53
N PRO A 195 -1.19 15.28 -2.40
CA PRO A 195 -1.94 16.40 -2.95
C PRO A 195 -3.25 15.96 -3.61
N GLY A 196 -4.29 16.80 -3.50
CA GLY A 196 -5.64 16.46 -3.98
C GLY A 196 -5.68 16.05 -5.45
N GLN A 197 -4.98 16.78 -6.32
CA GLN A 197 -4.90 16.46 -7.75
C GLN A 197 -4.29 15.09 -8.03
N ILE A 198 -3.22 14.70 -7.33
CA ILE A 198 -2.59 13.39 -7.50
C ILE A 198 -3.54 12.29 -7.00
N LEU A 199 -4.14 12.48 -5.82
CA LEU A 199 -5.05 11.49 -5.23
C LEU A 199 -6.29 11.25 -6.08
N THR A 200 -6.92 12.32 -6.59
CA THR A 200 -8.09 12.20 -7.46
C THR A 200 -7.76 11.52 -8.77
N SER A 201 -6.59 11.86 -9.35
CA SER A 201 -6.10 11.20 -10.57
C SER A 201 -5.82 9.72 -10.33
N ALA A 202 -5.19 9.38 -9.20
CA ALA A 202 -4.92 7.98 -8.84
C ALA A 202 -6.21 7.17 -8.70
N HIS A 203 -7.24 7.70 -8.03
CA HIS A 203 -8.55 7.05 -7.95
C HIS A 203 -9.21 6.90 -9.34
N ALA A 204 -9.23 7.96 -10.14
CA ALA A 204 -9.88 7.94 -11.44
C ALA A 204 -9.25 6.92 -12.39
N ILE A 205 -7.92 6.90 -12.50
CA ILE A 205 -7.21 5.96 -13.38
C ILE A 205 -7.23 4.53 -12.83
N GLY A 206 -7.08 4.35 -11.53
CA GLY A 206 -7.13 3.04 -10.87
C GLY A 206 -8.49 2.36 -11.04
N MET A 207 -9.57 3.09 -10.87
CA MET A 207 -10.93 2.58 -11.03
C MET A 207 -11.40 2.52 -12.49
N GLY A 208 -10.69 3.18 -13.42
CA GLY A 208 -11.07 3.28 -14.83
C GLY A 208 -12.32 4.13 -15.05
N LEU A 209 -12.50 5.22 -14.30
CA LEU A 209 -13.73 6.01 -14.33
C LEU A 209 -13.97 6.69 -15.67
N LEU A 210 -12.92 7.14 -16.36
CA LEU A 210 -13.01 7.85 -17.65
C LEU A 210 -12.82 6.93 -18.87
N ARG A 211 -12.84 5.61 -18.67
CA ARG A 211 -12.81 4.64 -19.78
C ARG A 211 -14.06 4.72 -20.63
N PRO A 212 -13.93 4.61 -21.96
CA PRO A 212 -15.09 4.56 -22.85
C PRO A 212 -16.03 3.38 -22.56
N GLU A 213 -15.46 2.21 -22.18
CA GLU A 213 -16.21 0.99 -21.86
C GLU A 213 -16.91 1.05 -20.49
N GLY A 214 -16.51 2.00 -19.65
CA GLY A 214 -16.98 2.19 -18.28
C GLY A 214 -15.99 1.74 -17.24
N MET A 215 -16.31 2.03 -15.97
CA MET A 215 -15.46 1.73 -14.83
C MET A 215 -15.27 0.21 -14.64
N LEU A 216 -14.06 -0.18 -14.24
CA LEU A 216 -13.70 -1.57 -13.94
C LEU A 216 -14.04 -1.94 -12.50
N THR A 217 -13.87 -0.99 -11.60
CA THR A 217 -14.10 -1.15 -10.17
C THR A 217 -14.52 0.19 -9.58
N GLY A 218 -14.91 0.23 -8.34
CA GLY A 218 -15.21 1.46 -7.61
C GLY A 218 -16.55 1.43 -6.90
N LEU A 219 -16.88 2.57 -6.31
CA LEU A 219 -18.03 2.71 -5.43
C LEU A 219 -19.32 2.97 -6.24
N THR A 220 -20.39 2.31 -5.87
CA THR A 220 -21.64 2.27 -6.65
C THR A 220 -22.74 3.16 -6.09
N ASN A 221 -22.46 3.93 -5.03
CA ASN A 221 -23.45 4.81 -4.42
C ASN A 221 -22.81 6.06 -3.81
N GLN A 222 -23.64 7.09 -3.61
CA GLN A 222 -23.21 8.38 -3.09
C GLN A 222 -22.62 8.30 -1.68
N LYS A 223 -23.18 7.44 -0.80
CA LYS A 223 -22.72 7.31 0.58
C LYS A 223 -21.28 6.85 0.63
N ALA A 224 -20.93 5.81 -0.12
CA ALA A 224 -19.57 5.27 -0.17
C ALA A 224 -18.57 6.30 -0.71
N TRP A 225 -18.91 7.07 -1.76
CA TRP A 225 -18.05 8.15 -2.25
C TRP A 225 -17.83 9.26 -1.20
N LYS A 226 -18.87 9.61 -0.44
CA LYS A 226 -18.73 10.57 0.68
C LYS A 226 -17.84 10.06 1.80
N GLU A 227 -17.88 8.76 2.07
CA GLU A 227 -17.05 8.13 3.10
C GLU A 227 -15.57 8.22 2.77
N ILE A 228 -15.17 8.09 1.50
CA ILE A 228 -13.77 8.27 1.07
C ILE A 228 -13.42 9.73 0.73
N GLY A 229 -14.28 10.68 1.02
CA GLY A 229 -13.99 12.11 0.95
C GLY A 229 -14.39 12.82 -0.33
N TYR A 230 -15.23 12.23 -1.18
CA TYR A 230 -15.79 12.88 -2.37
C TYR A 230 -17.20 13.41 -2.15
N GLU A 231 -17.52 14.47 -2.86
CA GLU A 231 -18.88 14.97 -3.02
C GLU A 231 -19.40 14.61 -4.39
N VAL A 232 -20.68 14.24 -4.45
CA VAL A 232 -21.41 14.06 -5.72
C VAL A 232 -22.08 15.38 -6.06
N VAL A 233 -21.72 15.97 -7.19
CA VAL A 233 -22.26 17.25 -7.66
C VAL A 233 -23.39 16.98 -8.66
N GLY A 234 -24.54 17.59 -8.44
CA GLY A 234 -25.71 17.42 -9.33
C GLY A 234 -26.48 16.13 -9.07
N ASP A 235 -26.78 15.35 -10.13
CA ASP A 235 -27.54 14.09 -9.98
C ASP A 235 -26.73 13.04 -9.23
N SER A 236 -27.30 12.55 -8.13
CA SER A 236 -26.66 11.59 -7.23
C SER A 236 -27.09 10.14 -7.44
N LYS A 237 -27.87 9.88 -8.49
CA LYS A 237 -28.39 8.54 -8.80
C LYS A 237 -27.40 7.76 -9.67
N PHE A 238 -26.74 6.79 -9.08
CA PHE A 238 -25.81 5.86 -9.73
C PHE A 238 -26.57 4.83 -10.58
N ILE A 239 -27.13 5.28 -11.69
CA ILE A 239 -27.88 4.48 -12.68
C ILE A 239 -27.05 4.44 -13.95
N SER A 240 -26.86 3.23 -14.52
CA SER A 240 -26.12 3.05 -15.76
C SER A 240 -26.62 3.98 -16.89
N GLY A 241 -25.70 4.65 -17.55
CA GLY A 241 -25.95 5.64 -18.60
C GLY A 241 -26.08 7.09 -18.10
N ARG A 242 -26.16 7.35 -16.80
CA ARG A 242 -26.17 8.71 -16.26
C ARG A 242 -24.77 9.27 -16.06
N GLN A 243 -24.64 10.56 -16.23
CA GLN A 243 -23.41 11.27 -15.87
C GLN A 243 -23.38 11.55 -14.38
N ILE A 244 -22.26 11.20 -13.75
CA ILE A 244 -21.97 11.47 -12.35
C ILE A 244 -20.76 12.40 -12.31
N THR A 245 -20.88 13.49 -11.57
CA THR A 245 -19.76 14.39 -11.28
C THR A 245 -19.32 14.19 -9.84
N LEU A 246 -18.06 13.88 -9.66
CA LEU A 246 -17.39 13.77 -8.35
C LEU A 246 -16.41 14.94 -8.18
N ARG A 247 -16.40 15.51 -7.00
CA ARG A 247 -15.43 16.53 -6.58
C ARG A 247 -14.83 16.13 -5.25
N ARG A 248 -13.53 16.30 -5.12
CA ARG A 248 -12.85 16.17 -3.82
C ARG A 248 -12.64 17.54 -3.20
N PRO A 249 -13.33 17.87 -2.09
CA PRO A 249 -13.18 19.16 -1.43
C PRO A 249 -11.79 19.31 -0.81
N PRO A 250 -11.22 20.54 -0.76
CA PRO A 250 -9.88 20.80 -0.21
C PRO A 250 -9.73 20.35 1.24
N GLU A 251 -10.78 20.46 2.06
CA GLU A 251 -10.77 19.98 3.45
C GLU A 251 -10.55 18.47 3.59
N ASN A 252 -10.80 17.69 2.53
CA ASN A 252 -10.52 16.26 2.47
C ASN A 252 -9.14 15.95 1.84
N SER A 253 -8.45 16.96 1.33
CA SER A 253 -7.07 16.91 0.83
C SER A 253 -6.30 18.15 1.32
N PRO A 254 -6.01 18.24 2.63
CA PRO A 254 -5.44 19.43 3.22
C PRO A 254 -3.93 19.63 2.94
N ASN A 255 -3.33 18.81 2.05
CA ASN A 255 -1.96 19.02 1.59
C ASN A 255 -1.91 20.33 0.75
N PRO A 256 -1.15 21.35 1.17
CA PRO A 256 -1.20 22.68 0.57
C PRO A 256 -0.34 22.84 -0.69
N ILE A 257 0.42 21.82 -1.09
CA ILE A 257 1.43 21.92 -2.16
C ILE A 257 0.81 22.38 -3.48
N SER A 258 -0.36 21.89 -3.86
CA SER A 258 -1.02 22.30 -5.10
C SER A 258 -1.33 23.79 -5.14
N GLU A 259 -1.72 24.39 -4.01
CA GLU A 259 -2.03 25.82 -3.90
C GLU A 259 -0.75 26.67 -3.87
N ILE A 260 0.25 26.25 -3.06
CA ILE A 260 1.51 26.98 -2.91
C ILE A 260 2.32 26.97 -4.20
N TRP A 261 2.36 25.83 -4.88
CA TRP A 261 3.14 25.66 -6.11
C TRP A 261 2.55 26.43 -7.30
N GLY A 262 1.22 26.49 -7.40
CA GLY A 262 0.51 27.23 -8.45
C GLY A 262 0.70 26.65 -9.87
N LYS A 263 1.26 25.46 -9.99
CA LYS A 263 1.47 24.70 -11.23
C LYS A 263 0.98 23.26 -11.02
N PRO A 264 0.82 22.45 -12.09
CA PRO A 264 0.49 21.03 -11.95
C PRO A 264 1.49 20.31 -11.04
N VAL A 265 0.98 19.50 -10.11
CA VAL A 265 1.78 18.62 -9.24
C VAL A 265 1.86 17.21 -9.77
N LEU A 266 1.11 16.90 -10.84
CA LEU A 266 1.14 15.64 -11.56
C LEU A 266 1.37 15.91 -13.03
N GLU A 267 2.44 15.33 -13.56
CA GLU A 267 2.79 15.40 -14.97
C GLU A 267 2.76 14.00 -15.59
N PHE A 268 2.39 13.91 -16.86
CA PHE A 268 2.43 12.68 -17.64
C PHE A 268 3.07 12.91 -19.00
N GLU A 269 4.10 12.16 -19.29
CA GLU A 269 4.86 12.26 -20.54
C GLU A 269 5.01 10.89 -21.23
N THR A 270 5.08 10.92 -22.54
CA THR A 270 5.27 9.71 -23.36
C THR A 270 6.48 9.88 -24.27
N TYR A 271 7.23 8.80 -24.43
CA TYR A 271 8.48 8.78 -25.20
C TYR A 271 8.41 7.76 -26.34
N GLY A 272 9.19 7.98 -27.38
CA GLY A 272 9.32 7.06 -28.51
C GLY A 272 10.09 5.81 -28.17
N SER A 273 11.02 5.87 -27.22
CA SER A 273 11.86 4.78 -26.78
C SER A 273 12.14 4.81 -25.29
N ARG A 274 12.52 3.67 -24.74
CA ARG A 274 12.95 3.54 -23.35
C ARG A 274 14.22 4.36 -23.06
N GLN A 275 15.11 4.47 -24.04
CA GLN A 275 16.30 5.28 -23.89
C GLN A 275 15.99 6.77 -23.74
N GLU A 276 15.03 7.30 -24.51
CA GLU A 276 14.56 8.68 -24.37
C GLU A 276 13.90 8.92 -23.00
N GLU A 277 13.08 7.99 -22.54
CA GLU A 277 12.46 8.06 -21.23
C GLU A 277 13.50 8.08 -20.10
N MET A 278 14.49 7.18 -20.14
CA MET A 278 15.55 7.12 -19.12
C MET A 278 16.42 8.39 -19.14
N LYS A 279 16.72 8.93 -20.32
CA LYS A 279 17.43 10.20 -20.45
C LYS A 279 16.67 11.36 -19.81
N ALA A 280 15.37 11.50 -20.13
CA ALA A 280 14.52 12.53 -19.54
C ALA A 280 14.40 12.36 -18.02
N LEU A 281 14.29 11.13 -17.52
CA LEU A 281 14.29 10.81 -16.09
C LEU A 281 15.60 11.29 -15.41
N ALA A 282 16.77 10.97 -15.98
CA ALA A 282 18.05 11.39 -15.43
C ALA A 282 18.20 12.90 -15.39
N GLU A 283 17.84 13.61 -16.49
CA GLU A 283 17.88 15.06 -16.56
C GLU A 283 16.97 15.73 -15.51
N LYS A 284 15.75 15.20 -15.31
CA LYS A 284 14.81 15.70 -14.29
C LYS A 284 15.32 15.45 -12.86
N ILE A 285 15.85 14.25 -12.57
CA ILE A 285 16.44 13.95 -11.26
C ILE A 285 17.61 14.90 -10.98
N MET A 286 18.52 15.09 -11.93
CA MET A 286 19.64 16.02 -11.79
C MET A 286 19.15 17.46 -11.57
N HIS A 287 18.10 17.89 -12.28
CA HIS A 287 17.49 19.19 -12.04
C HIS A 287 16.99 19.34 -10.60
N ASN A 288 16.24 18.35 -10.11
CA ASN A 288 15.73 18.37 -8.74
C ASN A 288 16.85 18.41 -7.68
N ILE A 289 17.94 17.68 -7.89
CA ILE A 289 19.07 17.67 -6.95
C ILE A 289 19.81 19.01 -6.99
N VAL A 290 20.15 19.50 -8.21
CA VAL A 290 21.05 20.65 -8.37
C VAL A 290 20.33 21.99 -8.21
N HIS A 291 19.10 22.10 -8.74
CA HIS A 291 18.36 23.38 -8.82
C HIS A 291 17.26 23.50 -7.77
N ASP A 292 16.54 22.40 -7.49
CA ASP A 292 15.47 22.44 -6.51
C ASP A 292 15.95 22.08 -5.10
N GLY A 293 17.18 21.55 -4.96
CA GLY A 293 17.80 21.22 -3.68
C GLY A 293 17.19 20.01 -2.97
N LEU A 294 16.55 19.11 -3.73
CA LEU A 294 16.00 17.89 -3.15
C LEU A 294 17.12 16.93 -2.74
N ASN A 295 16.97 16.31 -1.56
CA ASN A 295 17.88 15.26 -1.10
C ASN A 295 17.60 13.97 -1.88
N PRO A 296 18.57 13.40 -2.61
CA PRO A 296 18.38 12.22 -3.44
C PRO A 296 17.86 11.01 -2.63
N SER A 297 18.29 10.88 -1.37
CA SER A 297 18.00 9.70 -0.56
C SER A 297 16.56 9.64 -0.03
N ARG A 298 15.95 10.80 0.25
CA ARG A 298 14.68 10.88 1.00
C ARG A 298 13.58 11.57 0.23
N ASP A 299 13.95 12.54 -0.63
CA ASP A 299 12.97 13.39 -1.28
C ASP A 299 12.64 12.88 -2.69
N ILE A 300 13.48 11.99 -3.26
CA ILE A 300 13.29 11.44 -4.61
C ILE A 300 13.10 9.94 -4.57
N LEU A 301 12.04 9.46 -5.21
CA LEU A 301 11.73 8.03 -5.36
C LEU A 301 11.36 7.71 -6.80
N VAL A 302 12.03 6.74 -7.38
CA VAL A 302 11.68 6.16 -8.68
C VAL A 302 10.93 4.85 -8.46
N VAL A 303 9.67 4.79 -8.91
CA VAL A 303 8.80 3.62 -8.78
C VAL A 303 8.62 2.94 -10.13
N ILE A 304 8.92 1.65 -10.18
CA ILE A 304 8.85 0.84 -11.39
C ILE A 304 7.55 0.02 -11.40
N LEU A 305 6.80 0.15 -12.51
CA LEU A 305 5.55 -0.57 -12.75
C LEU A 305 5.76 -1.79 -13.68
N GLY A 306 4.88 -2.79 -13.53
CA GLY A 306 4.82 -3.96 -14.40
C GLY A 306 4.69 -5.26 -13.63
N SER A 307 4.68 -6.38 -14.37
CA SER A 307 4.82 -7.71 -13.77
C SER A 307 6.17 -7.85 -13.06
N THR A 308 6.29 -8.85 -12.19
CA THR A 308 7.54 -9.06 -11.43
C THR A 308 8.77 -9.11 -12.34
N TYR A 309 8.70 -9.79 -13.49
CA TYR A 309 9.80 -9.93 -14.41
C TYR A 309 10.11 -8.61 -15.13
N GLU A 310 9.11 -7.97 -15.74
CA GLU A 310 9.28 -6.69 -16.44
C GLU A 310 9.82 -5.60 -15.50
N ALA A 311 9.31 -5.55 -14.28
CA ALA A 311 9.76 -4.57 -13.29
C ALA A 311 11.21 -4.83 -12.82
N MET A 312 11.65 -6.08 -12.71
CA MET A 312 13.04 -6.41 -12.37
C MET A 312 14.02 -6.03 -13.50
N GLU A 313 13.64 -6.29 -14.74
CA GLU A 313 14.45 -5.92 -15.89
C GLU A 313 14.58 -4.41 -16.01
N LEU A 314 13.46 -3.70 -15.92
CA LEU A 314 13.42 -2.23 -16.00
C LEU A 314 14.15 -1.56 -14.83
N GLU A 315 14.04 -2.09 -13.61
CA GLU A 315 14.78 -1.63 -12.42
C GLU A 315 16.31 -1.67 -12.69
N THR A 316 16.79 -2.77 -13.26
CA THR A 316 18.22 -2.93 -13.63
C THR A 316 18.65 -1.94 -14.70
N GLN A 317 17.84 -1.77 -15.76
CA GLN A 317 18.15 -0.85 -16.87
C GLN A 317 18.19 0.60 -16.38
N ILE A 318 17.22 1.02 -15.57
CA ILE A 318 17.16 2.38 -15.02
C ILE A 318 18.33 2.64 -14.09
N ALA A 319 18.64 1.70 -13.17
CA ALA A 319 19.75 1.88 -12.26
C ALA A 319 21.08 2.05 -13.01
N GLY A 320 21.37 1.18 -13.97
CA GLY A 320 22.57 1.28 -14.80
C GLY A 320 22.65 2.61 -15.54
N PHE A 321 21.53 3.05 -16.13
CA PHE A 321 21.48 4.30 -16.88
C PHE A 321 21.69 5.54 -15.99
N LEU A 322 21.06 5.59 -14.81
CA LEU A 322 21.23 6.69 -13.86
C LEU A 322 22.69 6.80 -13.38
N MET A 323 23.35 5.66 -13.15
CA MET A 323 24.76 5.63 -12.77
C MET A 323 25.68 6.17 -13.89
N GLU A 324 25.34 5.96 -15.18
CA GLU A 324 26.06 6.58 -16.32
C GLU A 324 25.92 8.11 -16.35
N TYR A 325 24.91 8.66 -15.68
CA TYR A 325 24.66 10.09 -15.49
C TYR A 325 25.19 10.64 -14.15
N ASP A 326 26.10 9.93 -13.48
CA ASP A 326 26.66 10.31 -12.18
C ASP A 326 25.61 10.45 -11.07
N ILE A 327 24.50 9.74 -11.17
CA ILE A 327 23.47 9.68 -10.13
C ILE A 327 23.65 8.39 -9.33
N ASP A 328 24.00 8.53 -8.05
CA ASP A 328 24.05 7.39 -7.14
C ASP A 328 22.66 6.79 -6.93
N VAL A 329 22.55 5.47 -7.00
CA VAL A 329 21.30 4.73 -6.93
C VAL A 329 21.33 3.72 -5.78
N TYR A 330 20.23 3.63 -5.06
CA TYR A 330 19.98 2.57 -4.09
C TYR A 330 18.75 1.74 -4.50
N ILE A 331 18.95 0.40 -4.57
CA ILE A 331 17.87 -0.55 -4.89
C ILE A 331 17.56 -1.38 -3.65
N PRO A 332 16.40 -1.19 -3.02
CA PRO A 332 16.02 -1.96 -1.83
C PRO A 332 15.93 -3.45 -2.13
N THR A 333 16.51 -4.30 -1.27
CA THR A 333 16.38 -5.76 -1.31
C THR A 333 16.98 -6.49 -2.51
N ALA A 334 17.81 -5.85 -3.33
CA ALA A 334 18.43 -6.48 -4.50
C ALA A 334 19.81 -7.05 -4.18
N LEU A 335 19.90 -8.35 -3.93
CA LEU A 335 21.18 -9.02 -3.65
C LEU A 335 22.18 -8.92 -4.82
N LYS A 336 21.73 -9.12 -6.06
CA LYS A 336 22.58 -9.05 -7.25
C LYS A 336 22.74 -7.64 -7.80
N LEU A 337 21.70 -6.83 -7.71
CA LEU A 337 21.70 -5.47 -8.24
C LEU A 337 22.47 -4.48 -7.35
N ASN A 338 22.69 -4.80 -6.07
CA ASN A 338 23.60 -4.04 -5.23
C ASN A 338 25.07 -4.13 -5.69
N ASP A 339 25.43 -5.11 -6.51
CA ASP A 339 26.73 -5.15 -7.18
C ASP A 339 26.88 -4.03 -8.22
N LEU A 340 25.79 -3.45 -8.72
CA LEU A 340 25.78 -2.28 -9.59
C LEU A 340 26.03 -0.96 -8.85
N VAL A 341 25.94 -0.98 -7.52
CA VAL A 341 26.14 0.17 -6.63
C VAL A 341 27.24 -0.18 -5.62
N PRO A 342 28.53 -0.11 -5.99
CA PRO A 342 29.65 -0.59 -5.18
C PRO A 342 29.76 0.07 -3.80
N GLN A 343 29.27 1.29 -3.64
CA GLN A 343 29.25 2.00 -2.37
C GLN A 343 28.26 1.42 -1.34
N TYR A 344 27.33 0.58 -1.76
CA TYR A 344 26.29 -0.04 -0.91
C TYR A 344 26.35 -1.57 -0.95
N PRO A 345 27.50 -2.19 -0.63
CA PRO A 345 27.72 -3.63 -0.82
C PRO A 345 26.91 -4.50 0.16
N ASN A 346 26.45 -3.93 1.28
CA ASN A 346 25.74 -4.67 2.32
C ASN A 346 24.23 -4.56 2.10
N HIS A 347 23.63 -5.65 1.69
CA HIS A 347 22.21 -5.77 1.58
C HIS A 347 21.56 -5.76 2.97
N ASP A 348 20.73 -4.75 3.23
CA ASP A 348 19.89 -4.67 4.42
C ASP A 348 18.41 -4.67 3.97
N PRO A 349 17.70 -5.79 4.14
CA PRO A 349 16.32 -5.91 3.68
C PRO A 349 15.32 -5.03 4.46
N ASP A 350 15.74 -4.45 5.55
CA ASP A 350 14.91 -3.58 6.39
C ASP A 350 15.06 -2.11 5.99
N LYS A 351 16.08 -1.77 5.19
CA LYS A 351 16.29 -0.43 4.63
C LYS A 351 15.58 -0.25 3.30
N PHE A 352 14.96 0.90 3.13
CA PHE A 352 14.33 1.32 1.88
C PHE A 352 15.15 2.37 1.12
N TRP A 353 15.95 3.16 1.80
CA TRP A 353 16.79 4.20 1.22
C TRP A 353 18.20 4.15 1.81
N HIS A 354 19.15 4.73 1.11
CA HIS A 354 20.53 4.89 1.58
C HIS A 354 21.00 6.32 1.33
N GLU A 355 21.76 6.87 2.27
CA GLU A 355 22.26 8.25 2.16
C GLU A 355 23.09 8.44 0.89
N GLY A 356 22.79 9.50 0.15
CA GLY A 356 23.43 9.88 -1.10
C GLY A 356 22.80 9.27 -2.37
N GLY A 357 22.07 8.15 -2.26
CA GLY A 357 21.52 7.45 -3.42
C GLY A 357 20.04 7.70 -3.65
N VAL A 358 19.63 7.91 -4.90
CA VAL A 358 18.22 7.93 -5.31
C VAL A 358 17.66 6.51 -5.20
N THR A 359 16.53 6.37 -4.50
CA THR A 359 15.88 5.06 -4.40
C THR A 359 15.16 4.70 -5.70
N VAL A 360 15.56 3.59 -6.31
CA VAL A 360 14.86 2.96 -7.45
C VAL A 360 14.23 1.67 -6.95
N SER A 361 12.90 1.56 -7.03
CA SER A 361 12.18 0.47 -6.40
C SER A 361 10.98 0.01 -7.21
N ARG A 362 10.79 -1.30 -7.26
CA ARG A 362 9.55 -1.89 -7.76
C ARG A 362 8.38 -1.53 -6.85
N ILE A 363 7.19 -1.42 -7.43
CA ILE A 363 5.97 -1.00 -6.72
C ILE A 363 5.69 -1.83 -5.47
N THR A 364 5.92 -3.14 -5.50
CA THR A 364 5.70 -4.04 -4.37
C THR A 364 6.58 -3.72 -3.15
N ARG A 365 7.72 -3.06 -3.36
CA ARG A 365 8.64 -2.63 -2.30
C ARG A 365 8.44 -1.16 -1.91
N ALA A 366 8.01 -0.33 -2.87
CA ALA A 366 7.70 1.07 -2.63
C ALA A 366 6.41 1.28 -1.80
N LYS A 367 5.56 0.25 -1.72
CA LYS A 367 4.33 0.28 -0.92
C LYS A 367 4.64 0.63 0.55
N GLY A 368 3.86 1.57 1.12
CA GLY A 368 4.05 2.09 2.48
C GLY A 368 5.11 3.18 2.61
N HIS A 369 6.02 3.35 1.66
CA HIS A 369 7.00 4.43 1.63
C HIS A 369 6.45 5.68 0.92
N GLU A 370 7.14 6.80 1.05
CA GLU A 370 6.74 8.08 0.48
C GLU A 370 7.98 8.96 0.19
N ALA A 371 7.84 9.88 -0.76
CA ALA A 371 8.85 10.88 -1.10
C ALA A 371 8.19 12.19 -1.54
N ASP A 372 8.93 13.28 -1.56
CA ASP A 372 8.42 14.57 -2.02
C ASP A 372 8.23 14.57 -3.54
N MET A 373 9.19 14.04 -4.28
CA MET A 373 9.12 13.83 -5.73
C MET A 373 9.11 12.34 -6.07
N VAL A 374 8.09 11.89 -6.79
CA VAL A 374 7.95 10.51 -7.22
C VAL A 374 7.94 10.41 -8.74
N TYR A 375 8.90 9.70 -9.29
CA TYR A 375 8.94 9.33 -10.70
C TYR A 375 8.35 7.93 -10.87
N VAL A 376 7.31 7.83 -11.69
CA VAL A 376 6.62 6.55 -11.97
C VAL A 376 6.94 6.14 -13.39
N VAL A 377 7.68 5.05 -13.55
CA VAL A 377 8.22 4.57 -14.83
C VAL A 377 7.63 3.21 -15.20
N GLY A 378 7.44 2.97 -16.50
CA GLY A 378 6.88 1.71 -16.98
C GLY A 378 5.35 1.73 -17.06
N PHE A 379 4.74 2.88 -17.30
CA PHE A 379 3.30 2.96 -17.49
C PHE A 379 2.80 2.13 -18.69
N ASP A 380 3.62 1.95 -19.72
CA ASP A 380 3.36 1.04 -20.83
C ASP A 380 3.10 -0.41 -20.39
N ASN A 381 3.78 -0.90 -19.34
CA ASN A 381 3.55 -2.23 -18.79
C ASN A 381 2.13 -2.38 -18.19
N VAL A 382 1.64 -1.32 -17.56
CA VAL A 382 0.26 -1.26 -17.06
C VAL A 382 -0.72 -1.06 -18.20
N ALA A 383 -0.45 -0.14 -19.12
CA ALA A 383 -1.33 0.21 -20.22
C ALA A 383 -1.61 -0.96 -21.19
N ARG A 384 -0.66 -1.86 -21.37
CA ARG A 384 -0.86 -3.12 -22.11
C ARG A 384 -1.89 -4.05 -21.43
N ASN A 385 -2.07 -3.91 -20.12
CA ASN A 385 -2.96 -4.70 -19.28
C ASN A 385 -4.08 -3.84 -18.69
N GLU A 386 -4.58 -2.84 -19.45
CA GLU A 386 -5.49 -1.79 -18.96
C GLU A 386 -6.82 -2.29 -18.38
N ASN A 387 -7.20 -3.54 -18.65
CA ASN A 387 -8.41 -4.17 -18.12
C ASN A 387 -8.16 -4.94 -16.81
N ASP A 388 -6.91 -5.11 -16.40
CA ASP A 388 -6.56 -5.78 -15.16
C ASP A 388 -6.51 -4.78 -14.01
N VAL A 389 -7.36 -5.00 -13.02
CA VAL A 389 -7.48 -4.13 -11.83
C VAL A 389 -6.19 -4.13 -11.01
N ASN A 390 -5.45 -5.26 -10.94
CA ASN A 390 -4.20 -5.32 -10.19
C ASN A 390 -3.13 -4.42 -10.81
N PHE A 391 -3.02 -4.39 -12.14
CA PHE A 391 -2.14 -3.45 -12.83
C PHE A 391 -2.57 -1.99 -12.61
N ARG A 392 -3.87 -1.69 -12.62
CA ARG A 392 -4.36 -0.34 -12.32
C ARG A 392 -4.11 0.07 -10.86
N ASN A 393 -4.21 -0.86 -9.93
CA ASN A 393 -3.85 -0.64 -8.54
C ASN A 393 -2.37 -0.27 -8.38
N GLN A 394 -1.47 -0.78 -9.24
CA GLN A 394 -0.07 -0.34 -9.23
C GLN A 394 0.06 1.16 -9.48
N LEU A 395 -0.70 1.73 -10.42
CA LEU A 395 -0.72 3.19 -10.65
C LEU A 395 -1.23 3.94 -9.43
N PHE A 396 -2.33 3.48 -8.83
CA PHE A 396 -2.85 4.09 -7.61
C PHE A 396 -1.80 4.10 -6.51
N VAL A 397 -1.19 2.94 -6.24
CA VAL A 397 -0.15 2.84 -5.21
C VAL A 397 1.04 3.73 -5.52
N ALA A 398 1.55 3.73 -6.76
CA ALA A 398 2.72 4.51 -7.16
C ALA A 398 2.49 6.02 -7.01
N LEU A 399 1.39 6.53 -7.56
CA LEU A 399 1.07 7.96 -7.50
C LEU A 399 0.84 8.44 -6.06
N THR A 400 0.21 7.62 -5.23
CA THR A 400 -0.04 7.96 -3.82
C THR A 400 1.21 7.84 -2.92
N ARG A 401 2.38 7.54 -3.47
CA ARG A 401 3.67 7.67 -2.75
C ARG A 401 4.12 9.14 -2.66
N ALA A 402 3.60 10.00 -3.52
CA ALA A 402 4.00 11.40 -3.58
C ALA A 402 3.41 12.24 -2.43
N ARG A 403 4.27 12.99 -1.75
CA ARG A 403 3.90 14.03 -0.79
C ARG A 403 3.81 15.42 -1.44
N GLY A 404 4.52 15.64 -2.55
CA GLY A 404 4.57 16.89 -3.28
C GLY A 404 4.23 16.72 -4.75
N TRP A 405 5.08 16.06 -5.50
CA TRP A 405 4.99 15.99 -6.95
C TRP A 405 5.11 14.56 -7.47
N ALA A 406 4.43 14.29 -8.57
CA ALA A 406 4.57 13.04 -9.29
C ALA A 406 4.77 13.29 -10.79
N ASN A 407 5.70 12.57 -11.40
CA ASN A 407 5.91 12.50 -12.83
C ASN A 407 5.71 11.06 -13.30
N LEU A 408 4.73 10.86 -14.18
CA LEU A 408 4.41 9.55 -14.75
C LEU A 408 4.97 9.50 -16.17
N SER A 409 5.64 8.41 -16.52
CA SER A 409 6.18 8.22 -17.86
C SER A 409 5.89 6.84 -18.43
N GLY A 410 5.87 6.76 -19.76
CA GLY A 410 5.71 5.52 -20.48
C GLY A 410 6.17 5.62 -21.93
N VAL A 411 6.39 4.48 -22.56
CA VAL A 411 6.87 4.36 -23.95
C VAL A 411 5.73 3.95 -24.86
N GLY A 412 5.72 4.47 -26.08
CA GLY A 412 4.74 4.11 -27.12
C GLY A 412 3.41 4.84 -26.98
N SER A 413 2.33 4.21 -27.45
CA SER A 413 1.00 4.79 -27.49
C SER A 413 -0.06 3.74 -27.14
N TYR A 414 -0.88 4.03 -26.13
CA TYR A 414 -1.91 3.14 -25.63
C TYR A 414 -3.21 3.92 -25.33
N PRO A 415 -4.39 3.29 -25.44
CA PRO A 415 -5.66 3.95 -25.09
C PRO A 415 -5.70 4.50 -23.67
N MET A 416 -5.09 3.81 -22.71
CA MET A 416 -4.99 4.23 -21.31
C MET A 416 -4.20 5.55 -21.15
N TYR A 417 -3.34 5.91 -22.09
CA TYR A 417 -2.64 7.19 -22.06
C TYR A 417 -3.59 8.38 -22.31
N GLU A 418 -4.55 8.21 -23.22
CA GLU A 418 -5.59 9.21 -23.44
C GLU A 418 -6.53 9.34 -22.24
N GLU A 419 -6.85 8.20 -21.59
CA GLU A 419 -7.58 8.21 -20.32
C GLU A 419 -6.81 9.03 -19.26
N MET A 420 -5.50 8.79 -19.11
CA MET A 420 -4.67 9.51 -18.14
C MET A 420 -4.61 11.02 -18.42
N ARG A 421 -4.47 11.43 -19.68
CA ARG A 421 -4.50 12.87 -20.05
C ARG A 421 -5.83 13.52 -19.68
N LYS A 422 -6.96 12.83 -19.91
CA LYS A 422 -8.30 13.30 -19.52
C LYS A 422 -8.43 13.40 -18.00
N VAL A 423 -7.90 12.42 -17.27
CA VAL A 423 -7.91 12.41 -15.80
C VAL A 423 -7.14 13.63 -15.27
N ILE A 424 -5.92 13.88 -15.74
CA ILE A 424 -5.11 15.04 -15.32
C ILE A 424 -5.81 16.34 -15.65
N ALA A 425 -6.37 16.47 -16.86
CA ALA A 425 -7.09 17.66 -17.28
C ALA A 425 -8.35 17.96 -16.46
N SER A 426 -8.93 16.94 -15.80
CA SER A 426 -10.11 17.08 -14.94
C SER A 426 -9.80 17.67 -13.56
N GLY A 427 -8.54 17.64 -13.13
CA GLY A 427 -8.11 18.15 -11.81
C GLY A 427 -8.76 17.40 -10.65
N GLU A 428 -9.34 18.12 -9.70
CA GLU A 428 -9.99 17.56 -8.51
C GLU A 428 -11.51 17.29 -8.67
N SER A 429 -12.04 17.52 -9.89
CA SER A 429 -13.44 17.30 -10.22
C SER A 429 -13.53 16.63 -11.59
N PHE A 430 -14.17 15.47 -11.64
CA PHE A 430 -14.33 14.74 -12.89
C PHE A 430 -15.76 14.24 -13.10
N THR A 431 -16.18 14.23 -14.36
CA THR A 431 -17.50 13.76 -14.80
C THR A 431 -17.33 12.52 -15.65
N PHE A 432 -18.06 11.48 -15.32
CA PHE A 432 -18.03 10.21 -16.06
C PHE A 432 -19.45 9.66 -16.27
N THR A 433 -19.62 8.85 -17.31
CA THR A 433 -20.85 8.11 -17.51
C THR A 433 -20.81 6.85 -16.63
N TYR A 434 -21.68 6.82 -15.63
CA TYR A 434 -21.74 5.67 -14.74
C TYR A 434 -22.18 4.41 -15.50
N LYS A 435 -21.37 3.39 -15.40
CA LYS A 435 -21.71 2.01 -15.76
C LYS A 435 -21.39 1.15 -14.55
N ARG A 436 -22.36 0.33 -14.12
CA ARG A 436 -22.14 -0.52 -12.95
C ARG A 436 -20.93 -1.42 -13.20
N PRO A 437 -19.91 -1.39 -12.33
CA PRO A 437 -18.76 -2.27 -12.48
C PRO A 437 -19.19 -3.73 -12.35
N PRO A 438 -18.40 -4.67 -12.89
CA PRO A 438 -18.60 -6.09 -12.62
C PRO A 438 -18.71 -6.31 -11.10
N LYS A 439 -19.61 -7.19 -10.67
CA LYS A 439 -19.64 -7.58 -9.26
C LYS A 439 -18.26 -8.14 -8.91
N ARG A 440 -17.58 -7.50 -7.98
CA ARG A 440 -16.57 -8.22 -7.19
C ARG A 440 -17.36 -9.20 -6.33
N ASP A 441 -16.79 -10.38 -6.04
CA ASP A 441 -17.28 -11.28 -5.02
C ASP A 441 -17.05 -10.68 -3.61
N ILE A 442 -17.66 -9.53 -3.39
CA ILE A 442 -17.79 -8.91 -2.08
C ILE A 442 -19.10 -9.48 -1.56
N GLY A 443 -19.02 -10.28 -0.52
CA GLY A 443 -20.23 -10.67 0.19
C GLY A 443 -21.01 -9.39 0.50
N ASP A 444 -22.18 -9.24 -0.16
CA ASP A 444 -23.08 -8.12 0.08
C ASP A 444 -23.44 -8.09 1.56
N SER A 445 -22.75 -7.27 2.34
CA SER A 445 -23.25 -6.82 3.65
C SER A 445 -24.04 -5.54 3.41
N GLU A 446 -25.37 -5.70 3.25
CA GLU A 446 -26.33 -4.62 3.44
C GLU A 446 -26.23 -4.01 4.85
#